data_f2b709f929e97e154f71b63dee0ea7b0
#
_entry.id   f2b709f929e97e154f71b63dee0ea7b0
#
_cell.length_a   1.000
_cell.length_b   1.000
_cell.length_c   1.000
_cell.angle_alpha   90.00
_cell.angle_beta   90.00
_cell.angle_gamma   90.00
#
_symmetry.space_group_name_H-M   'P 1'
#
loop_
_entity.id
_entity.type
_entity.pdbx_description
1 polymer ?
#
loop_
_entity_poly.entity_id
_entity_poly.type
_entity_poly.pdbx_seq_one_letter_code
_entity_poly.pdbx_strand_id
1 'polypeptide(L)'
;MKTTTLTVFAATLGFLSLSNNALASDAQTVSITQISSKAAFELAHEAVNQCKADGYKVSATVVDLSGNVIAQLRSDGAGIHTLDSSRKKAFTVASMKQPSGNLMKLIADKPIMQPLQNMDDNLLFLAGGVPVQVNSAMIGAIGVGGAPGGHLDVACAEKAIKKFF
;
A
#
# COMPACT_ATOMS: atom_id res chain seq x y z
N MET A 1 11.39 -62.08 69.07
CA MET A 1 11.32 -61.86 67.63
C MET A 1 10.86 -60.46 67.41
N LYS A 2 11.78 -59.56 67.01
CA LYS A 2 11.48 -58.15 66.72
C LYS A 2 11.55 -57.95 65.18
N THR A 3 10.44 -57.66 64.53
CA THR A 3 10.32 -57.38 63.13
C THR A 3 10.51 -55.89 62.91
N THR A 4 11.57 -55.52 62.16
CA THR A 4 11.89 -54.17 61.82
C THR A 4 11.28 -53.88 60.44
N THR A 5 10.35 -52.95 60.40
CA THR A 5 9.71 -52.50 59.15
C THR A 5 10.56 -51.40 58.51
N LEU A 6 11.05 -51.62 57.28
CA LEU A 6 11.85 -50.68 56.51
C LEU A 6 10.91 -49.82 55.60
N THR A 7 10.83 -48.54 55.93
CA THR A 7 10.03 -47.57 55.12
C THR A 7 10.90 -47.02 54.03
N VAL A 8 10.54 -47.30 52.74
CA VAL A 8 11.19 -46.75 51.58
C VAL A 8 10.52 -45.41 51.22
N PHE A 9 11.27 -44.32 51.31
CA PHE A 9 10.86 -43.02 50.84
C PHE A 9 11.20 -42.90 49.32
N ALA A 10 10.16 -42.85 48.47
CA ALA A 10 10.31 -42.58 47.07
C ALA A 10 10.33 -41.06 46.87
N ALA A 11 11.49 -40.50 46.51
CA ALA A 11 11.65 -39.11 46.13
C ALA A 11 11.29 -38.95 44.63
N THR A 12 10.14 -38.33 44.38
CA THR A 12 9.73 -37.93 43.01
C THR A 12 10.46 -36.66 42.63
N LEU A 13 11.48 -36.75 41.75
CA LEU A 13 12.07 -35.61 41.08
C LEU A 13 11.07 -35.07 40.06
N GLY A 14 10.45 -33.91 40.36
CA GLY A 14 9.68 -33.14 39.39
C GLY A 14 10.61 -32.48 38.40
N PHE A 15 10.59 -32.91 37.15
CA PHE A 15 11.21 -32.19 36.04
C PHE A 15 10.38 -30.94 35.74
N LEU A 16 10.82 -29.75 36.19
CA LEU A 16 10.32 -28.48 35.65
C LEU A 16 10.89 -28.29 34.23
N SER A 17 10.07 -28.57 33.24
CA SER A 17 10.34 -28.17 31.86
C SER A 17 10.26 -26.66 31.77
N LEU A 18 11.38 -25.96 31.82
CA LEU A 18 11.49 -24.55 31.40
C LEU A 18 11.25 -24.46 29.90
N SER A 19 10.02 -24.15 29.54
CA SER A 19 9.70 -23.77 28.16
C SER A 19 10.41 -22.45 27.87
N ASN A 20 11.59 -22.49 27.26
CA ASN A 20 12.22 -21.33 26.65
C ASN A 20 11.35 -20.89 25.46
N ASN A 21 10.38 -20.03 25.70
CA ASN A 21 9.83 -19.18 24.64
C ASN A 21 10.96 -18.25 24.20
N ALA A 22 11.71 -18.67 23.19
CA ALA A 22 12.57 -17.76 22.46
C ALA A 22 11.66 -16.68 21.87
N LEU A 23 11.57 -15.52 22.54
CA LEU A 23 11.03 -14.31 21.96
C LEU A 23 11.93 -14.01 20.77
N ALA A 24 11.42 -14.26 19.55
CA ALA A 24 12.08 -13.75 18.35
C ALA A 24 12.30 -12.26 18.59
N SER A 25 13.54 -11.85 18.57
CA SER A 25 13.92 -10.45 18.81
C SER A 25 13.16 -9.56 17.81
N ASP A 26 12.39 -8.58 18.28
CA ASP A 26 11.70 -7.57 17.48
C ASP A 26 12.61 -6.88 16.45
N ALA A 27 13.93 -6.99 16.65
CA ALA A 27 14.94 -6.45 15.76
C ALA A 27 15.10 -7.21 14.43
N GLN A 28 14.54 -8.43 14.28
CA GLN A 28 14.73 -9.28 13.08
C GLN A 28 13.51 -9.32 12.17
N THR A 29 12.39 -8.76 12.58
CA THR A 29 11.14 -8.77 11.82
C THR A 29 10.46 -7.40 11.88
N VAL A 30 9.69 -7.07 10.83
CA VAL A 30 8.82 -5.89 10.81
C VAL A 30 7.40 -6.34 10.51
N SER A 31 6.42 -5.76 11.22
CA SER A 31 5.01 -5.88 10.88
C SER A 31 4.59 -4.71 10.01
N ILE A 32 3.98 -5.00 8.86
CA ILE A 32 3.53 -4.00 7.91
C ILE A 32 2.01 -4.09 7.77
N THR A 33 1.31 -2.99 8.03
CA THR A 33 -0.12 -2.86 7.71
C THR A 33 -0.24 -2.33 6.30
N GLN A 34 -0.91 -3.06 5.43
CA GLN A 34 -1.14 -2.65 4.05
C GLN A 34 -2.58 -2.88 3.62
N ILE A 35 -2.99 -2.25 2.52
CA ILE A 35 -4.32 -2.40 1.93
C ILE A 35 -4.56 -3.85 1.51
N SER A 36 -5.74 -4.40 1.84
CA SER A 36 -6.13 -5.74 1.40
C SER A 36 -6.48 -5.76 -0.09
N SER A 37 -6.36 -6.93 -0.74
CA SER A 37 -6.72 -7.10 -2.16
C SER A 37 -8.20 -6.76 -2.42
N LYS A 38 -9.10 -7.11 -1.49
CA LYS A 38 -10.52 -6.74 -1.59
C LYS A 38 -10.70 -5.23 -1.61
N ALA A 39 -10.13 -4.52 -0.64
CA ALA A 39 -10.23 -3.07 -0.56
C ALA A 39 -9.56 -2.37 -1.77
N ALA A 40 -8.43 -2.90 -2.24
CA ALA A 40 -7.75 -2.39 -3.43
C ALA A 40 -8.61 -2.51 -4.70
N PHE A 41 -9.28 -3.66 -4.88
CA PHE A 41 -10.20 -3.86 -5.99
C PHE A 41 -11.39 -2.89 -5.93
N GLU A 42 -12.04 -2.79 -4.77
CA GLU A 42 -13.20 -1.91 -4.57
C GLU A 42 -12.80 -0.43 -4.79
N LEU A 43 -11.63 -0.03 -4.32
CA LEU A 43 -11.10 1.33 -4.50
C LEU A 43 -10.81 1.64 -5.97
N ALA A 44 -10.15 0.73 -6.70
CA ALA A 44 -9.87 0.92 -8.13
C ALA A 44 -11.16 1.02 -8.94
N HIS A 45 -12.14 0.14 -8.66
CA HIS A 45 -13.45 0.15 -9.29
C HIS A 45 -14.21 1.45 -9.02
N GLU A 46 -14.23 1.90 -7.76
CA GLU A 46 -14.91 3.15 -7.39
C GLU A 46 -14.27 4.37 -8.05
N ALA A 47 -12.92 4.45 -8.10
CA ALA A 47 -12.24 5.57 -8.75
C ALA A 47 -12.59 5.67 -10.25
N VAL A 48 -12.67 4.52 -10.94
CA VAL A 48 -13.15 4.48 -12.32
C VAL A 48 -14.60 4.96 -12.43
N ASN A 49 -15.49 4.54 -11.52
CA ASN A 49 -16.88 4.95 -11.50
C ASN A 49 -17.05 6.46 -11.24
N GLN A 50 -16.26 7.03 -10.32
CA GLN A 50 -16.29 8.46 -10.05
C GLN A 50 -15.88 9.27 -11.29
N CYS A 51 -14.80 8.88 -11.97
CA CYS A 51 -14.40 9.51 -13.22
C CYS A 51 -15.44 9.33 -14.34
N LYS A 52 -16.06 8.13 -14.44
CA LYS A 52 -17.12 7.87 -15.42
C LYS A 52 -18.34 8.76 -15.19
N ALA A 53 -18.73 9.00 -13.95
CA ALA A 53 -19.83 9.90 -13.61
C ALA A 53 -19.57 11.35 -14.06
N ASP A 54 -18.29 11.75 -14.02
CA ASP A 54 -17.83 13.07 -14.51
C ASP A 54 -17.55 13.06 -16.04
N GLY A 55 -17.85 11.94 -16.76
CA GLY A 55 -17.71 11.81 -18.22
C GLY A 55 -16.31 11.40 -18.70
N TYR A 56 -15.39 11.01 -17.80
CA TYR A 56 -14.02 10.67 -18.16
C TYR A 56 -13.81 9.16 -18.28
N LYS A 57 -12.95 8.76 -19.22
CA LYS A 57 -12.54 7.38 -19.47
C LYS A 57 -11.11 7.19 -18.97
N VAL A 58 -10.96 6.53 -17.82
CA VAL A 58 -9.70 6.43 -17.10
C VAL A 58 -9.29 4.98 -16.80
N SER A 59 -8.06 4.79 -16.41
CA SER A 59 -7.59 3.64 -15.65
C SER A 59 -7.27 4.02 -14.22
N ALA A 60 -7.53 3.12 -13.28
CA ALA A 60 -7.13 3.23 -11.89
C ALA A 60 -6.28 2.03 -11.49
N THR A 61 -5.18 2.28 -10.77
CA THR A 61 -4.27 1.25 -10.25
C THR A 61 -4.04 1.47 -8.78
N VAL A 62 -4.19 0.40 -7.98
CA VAL A 62 -3.85 0.39 -6.56
C VAL A 62 -2.64 -0.48 -6.34
N VAL A 63 -1.66 0.06 -5.60
CA VAL A 63 -0.41 -0.63 -5.25
C VAL A 63 -0.24 -0.75 -3.74
N ASP A 64 0.55 -1.74 -3.31
CA ASP A 64 1.00 -1.89 -1.93
C ASP A 64 2.08 -0.85 -1.56
N LEU A 65 2.62 -0.93 -0.34
CA LEU A 65 3.68 -0.02 0.13
C LEU A 65 5.02 -0.20 -0.59
N SER A 66 5.21 -1.33 -1.28
CA SER A 66 6.39 -1.64 -2.09
C SER A 66 6.22 -1.27 -3.57
N GLY A 67 5.04 -0.76 -3.95
CA GLY A 67 4.73 -0.37 -5.33
C GLY A 67 4.24 -1.52 -6.23
N ASN A 68 4.00 -2.72 -5.67
CA ASN A 68 3.43 -3.84 -6.42
C ASN A 68 1.94 -3.62 -6.68
N VAL A 69 1.50 -3.90 -7.90
CA VAL A 69 0.08 -3.79 -8.27
C VAL A 69 -0.74 -4.85 -7.54
N ILE A 70 -1.77 -4.40 -6.80
CA ILE A 70 -2.76 -5.28 -6.18
C ILE A 70 -4.03 -5.34 -7.03
N ALA A 71 -4.48 -4.19 -7.56
CA ALA A 71 -5.63 -4.10 -8.45
C ALA A 71 -5.42 -3.04 -9.52
N GLN A 72 -5.86 -3.35 -10.74
CA GLN A 72 -5.85 -2.41 -11.85
C GLN A 72 -7.11 -2.58 -12.69
N LEU A 73 -7.78 -1.48 -13.01
CA LEU A 73 -8.97 -1.46 -13.84
C LEU A 73 -8.87 -0.35 -14.89
N ARG A 74 -9.19 -0.70 -16.14
CA ARG A 74 -9.36 0.27 -17.24
C ARG A 74 -10.82 0.33 -17.64
N SER A 75 -11.40 1.54 -17.68
CA SER A 75 -12.75 1.73 -18.20
C SER A 75 -12.80 1.50 -19.71
N ASP A 76 -13.98 1.14 -20.21
CA ASP A 76 -14.23 0.99 -21.63
C ASP A 76 -13.90 2.29 -22.37
N GLY A 77 -13.11 2.16 -23.44
CA GLY A 77 -12.69 3.29 -24.28
C GLY A 77 -11.65 4.22 -23.66
N ALA A 78 -11.07 3.89 -22.50
CA ALA A 78 -9.90 4.60 -22.01
C ALA A 78 -8.67 4.31 -22.90
N GLY A 79 -7.79 5.31 -23.07
CA GLY A 79 -6.58 5.17 -23.85
C GLY A 79 -5.68 4.05 -23.32
N ILE A 80 -4.99 3.31 -24.19
CA ILE A 80 -4.14 2.18 -23.81
C ILE A 80 -2.99 2.59 -22.87
N HIS A 81 -2.46 3.81 -23.03
CA HIS A 81 -1.40 4.37 -22.20
C HIS A 81 -1.83 4.64 -20.75
N THR A 82 -3.16 4.69 -20.49
CA THR A 82 -3.69 5.02 -19.15
C THR A 82 -3.45 3.90 -18.13
N LEU A 83 -3.30 2.64 -18.58
CA LEU A 83 -2.90 1.52 -17.72
C LEU A 83 -1.53 1.79 -17.10
N ASP A 84 -0.54 2.11 -17.94
CA ASP A 84 0.82 2.34 -17.46
C ASP A 84 0.92 3.67 -16.69
N SER A 85 0.29 4.73 -17.16
CA SER A 85 0.34 6.02 -16.46
C SER A 85 -0.32 5.97 -15.07
N SER A 86 -1.46 5.28 -14.91
CA SER A 86 -2.08 5.09 -13.59
C SER A 86 -1.19 4.28 -12.65
N ARG A 87 -0.58 3.19 -13.16
CA ARG A 87 0.37 2.37 -12.41
C ARG A 87 1.59 3.18 -11.96
N LYS A 88 2.21 3.93 -12.87
CA LYS A 88 3.38 4.75 -12.56
C LYS A 88 3.06 5.86 -11.56
N LYS A 89 1.88 6.49 -11.66
CA LYS A 89 1.43 7.48 -10.66
C LYS A 89 1.28 6.84 -9.27
N ALA A 90 0.67 5.65 -9.18
CA ALA A 90 0.54 4.91 -7.92
C ALA A 90 1.92 4.50 -7.35
N PHE A 91 2.80 3.94 -8.20
CA PHE A 91 4.17 3.59 -7.83
C PHE A 91 4.95 4.80 -7.32
N THR A 92 4.84 5.94 -8.00
CA THR A 92 5.50 7.19 -7.58
C THR A 92 5.09 7.58 -6.15
N VAL A 93 3.79 7.47 -5.82
CA VAL A 93 3.31 7.75 -4.46
C VAL A 93 3.86 6.73 -3.46
N ALA A 94 3.84 5.43 -3.79
CA ALA A 94 4.37 4.39 -2.92
C ALA A 94 5.87 4.57 -2.65
N SER A 95 6.65 4.96 -3.66
CA SER A 95 8.09 5.21 -3.56
C SER A 95 8.42 6.51 -2.82
N MET A 96 7.78 7.62 -3.21
CA MET A 96 8.14 8.96 -2.73
C MET A 96 7.33 9.41 -1.51
N LYS A 97 6.36 8.60 -1.04
CA LYS A 97 5.52 8.82 0.15
C LYS A 97 4.73 10.14 0.16
N GLN A 98 4.40 10.65 -1.03
CA GLN A 98 3.63 11.88 -1.21
C GLN A 98 2.84 11.86 -2.52
N PRO A 99 1.77 12.70 -2.66
CA PRO A 99 1.01 12.80 -3.89
C PRO A 99 1.91 13.12 -5.10
N SER A 100 1.69 12.44 -6.22
CA SER A 100 2.50 12.64 -7.44
C SER A 100 2.40 14.05 -8.02
N GLY A 101 1.29 14.75 -7.76
CA GLY A 101 1.11 16.15 -8.12
C GLY A 101 2.05 17.11 -7.39
N ASN A 102 2.45 16.79 -6.15
CA ASN A 102 3.43 17.58 -5.41
C ASN A 102 4.82 17.51 -6.05
N LEU A 103 5.17 16.31 -6.55
CA LEU A 103 6.43 16.09 -7.26
C LEU A 103 6.44 16.78 -8.61
N MET A 104 5.32 16.75 -9.35
CA MET A 104 5.14 17.52 -10.58
C MET A 104 5.37 19.01 -10.33
N LYS A 105 4.79 19.54 -9.25
CA LYS A 105 4.98 20.96 -8.86
C LYS A 105 6.43 21.22 -8.45
N LEU A 106 7.06 20.33 -7.69
CA LEU A 106 8.45 20.47 -7.25
C LEU A 106 9.41 20.66 -8.43
N ILE A 107 9.31 19.82 -9.47
CA ILE A 107 10.20 19.94 -10.65
C ILE A 107 9.87 21.15 -11.52
N ALA A 108 8.62 21.61 -11.51
CA ALA A 108 8.24 22.85 -12.20
C ALA A 108 8.79 24.09 -11.48
N ASP A 109 8.68 24.13 -10.14
CA ASP A 109 9.17 25.25 -9.32
C ASP A 109 10.71 25.26 -9.20
N LYS A 110 11.35 24.07 -9.28
CA LYS A 110 12.80 23.87 -9.14
C LYS A 110 13.35 23.01 -10.27
N PRO A 111 13.63 23.55 -11.45
CA PRO A 111 14.09 22.77 -12.61
C PRO A 111 15.34 21.93 -12.36
N ILE A 112 16.22 22.33 -11.42
CA ILE A 112 17.38 21.53 -10.99
C ILE A 112 17.00 20.14 -10.46
N MET A 113 15.74 19.96 -10.05
CA MET A 113 15.22 18.69 -9.53
C MET A 113 14.62 17.79 -10.62
N GLN A 114 14.56 18.24 -11.89
CA GLN A 114 14.04 17.43 -13.00
C GLN A 114 14.67 16.03 -13.12
N PRO A 115 15.97 15.82 -12.89
CA PRO A 115 16.56 14.48 -12.96
C PRO A 115 15.93 13.46 -12.03
N LEU A 116 15.25 13.88 -10.95
CA LEU A 116 14.58 12.95 -10.01
C LEU A 116 13.56 12.06 -10.69
N GLN A 117 12.86 12.54 -11.72
CA GLN A 117 11.87 11.73 -12.46
C GLN A 117 12.50 10.60 -13.28
N ASN A 118 13.82 10.64 -13.49
CA ASN A 118 14.58 9.66 -14.27
C ASN A 118 15.34 8.66 -13.40
N MET A 119 15.16 8.68 -12.06
CA MET A 119 15.85 7.75 -11.15
C MET A 119 15.39 6.31 -11.31
N ASP A 120 14.14 6.11 -11.75
CA ASP A 120 13.53 4.81 -11.98
C ASP A 120 12.47 4.94 -13.09
N ASP A 121 12.42 3.96 -14.00
CA ASP A 121 11.49 3.96 -15.15
C ASP A 121 10.01 3.85 -14.73
N ASN A 122 9.73 3.46 -13.49
CA ASN A 122 8.38 3.39 -12.93
C ASN A 122 7.91 4.73 -12.34
N LEU A 123 8.77 5.72 -12.20
CA LEU A 123 8.37 7.04 -11.71
C LEU A 123 7.63 7.83 -12.80
N LEU A 124 6.58 8.55 -12.37
CA LEU A 124 5.85 9.50 -13.21
C LEU A 124 5.40 10.69 -12.37
N PHE A 125 6.09 11.81 -12.49
CA PHE A 125 5.78 13.05 -11.76
C PHE A 125 4.65 13.82 -12.48
N LEU A 126 3.46 13.17 -12.49
CA LEU A 126 2.21 13.74 -13.02
C LEU A 126 1.11 13.56 -11.96
N ALA A 127 0.29 14.60 -11.77
CA ALA A 127 -0.85 14.54 -10.85
C ALA A 127 -1.82 13.41 -11.22
N GLY A 128 -2.41 12.77 -10.20
CA GLY A 128 -3.32 11.63 -10.31
C GLY A 128 -2.97 10.48 -9.37
N GLY A 129 -1.78 10.49 -8.77
CA GLY A 129 -1.39 9.56 -7.70
C GLY A 129 -1.68 10.14 -6.33
N VAL A 130 -2.33 9.35 -5.46
CA VAL A 130 -2.78 9.74 -4.11
C VAL A 130 -2.45 8.62 -3.10
N PRO A 131 -1.91 8.94 -1.92
CA PRO A 131 -1.70 7.95 -0.87
C PRO A 131 -3.03 7.46 -0.29
N VAL A 132 -3.13 6.17 0.01
CA VAL A 132 -4.23 5.60 0.78
C VAL A 132 -3.77 5.50 2.23
N GLN A 133 -4.51 6.12 3.16
CA GLN A 133 -4.11 6.24 4.55
C GLN A 133 -5.24 5.80 5.50
N VAL A 134 -4.84 5.18 6.62
CA VAL A 134 -5.70 4.90 7.78
C VAL A 134 -4.99 5.41 9.01
N ASN A 135 -5.66 6.23 9.83
CA ASN A 135 -5.07 6.83 11.03
C ASN A 135 -3.71 7.52 10.74
N SER A 136 -3.63 8.26 9.63
CA SER A 136 -2.43 8.96 9.14
C SER A 136 -1.27 8.03 8.71
N ALA A 137 -1.41 6.71 8.80
CA ALA A 137 -0.44 5.76 8.29
C ALA A 137 -0.79 5.39 6.84
N MET A 138 0.17 5.48 5.94
CA MET A 138 0.00 5.04 4.56
C MET A 138 -0.05 3.50 4.51
N ILE A 139 -1.09 2.96 3.86
CA ILE A 139 -1.31 1.51 3.69
C ILE A 139 -1.18 1.04 2.24
N GLY A 140 -1.02 1.97 1.31
CA GLY A 140 -0.90 1.74 -0.12
C GLY A 140 -1.07 3.05 -0.89
N ALA A 141 -1.17 2.98 -2.20
CA ALA A 141 -1.41 4.14 -3.05
C ALA A 141 -2.34 3.80 -4.22
N ILE A 142 -3.07 4.82 -4.67
CA ILE A 142 -3.86 4.73 -5.90
C ILE A 142 -3.34 5.74 -6.92
N GLY A 143 -3.31 5.33 -8.19
CA GLY A 143 -3.08 6.22 -9.33
C GLY A 143 -4.25 6.15 -10.29
N VAL A 144 -4.71 7.31 -10.75
CA VAL A 144 -5.72 7.46 -11.81
C VAL A 144 -5.08 8.18 -12.99
N GLY A 145 -5.46 7.77 -14.18
CA GLY A 145 -4.96 8.39 -15.42
C GLY A 145 -5.96 8.28 -16.56
N GLY A 146 -6.12 9.37 -17.31
CA GLY A 146 -7.00 9.40 -18.49
C GLY A 146 -7.98 10.56 -18.54
N ALA A 147 -8.22 11.27 -17.45
CA ALA A 147 -8.97 12.52 -17.49
C ALA A 147 -8.16 13.63 -18.22
N PRO A 148 -8.81 14.68 -18.76
CA PRO A 148 -8.12 15.76 -19.49
C PRO A 148 -7.07 16.52 -18.68
N GLY A 149 -7.08 16.40 -17.34
CA GLY A 149 -6.12 17.03 -16.45
C GLY A 149 -5.86 16.19 -15.19
N GLY A 150 -4.62 16.14 -14.73
CA GLY A 150 -4.24 15.34 -13.57
C GLY A 150 -4.97 15.71 -12.27
N HIS A 151 -5.43 16.95 -12.12
CA HIS A 151 -6.27 17.35 -10.98
C HIS A 151 -7.64 16.67 -11.00
N LEU A 152 -8.17 16.32 -12.18
CA LEU A 152 -9.42 15.57 -12.33
C LEU A 152 -9.20 14.09 -11.97
N ASP A 153 -8.05 13.53 -12.37
CA ASP A 153 -7.63 12.19 -11.93
C ASP A 153 -7.52 12.12 -10.40
N VAL A 154 -6.91 13.15 -9.76
CA VAL A 154 -6.82 13.27 -8.29
C VAL A 154 -8.22 13.31 -7.66
N ALA A 155 -9.12 14.13 -8.20
CA ALA A 155 -10.48 14.27 -7.66
C ALA A 155 -11.23 12.93 -7.65
N CYS A 156 -11.11 12.11 -8.72
CA CYS A 156 -11.72 10.78 -8.77
C CYS A 156 -11.11 9.84 -7.70
N ALA A 157 -9.80 9.86 -7.54
CA ALA A 157 -9.10 9.06 -6.53
C ALA A 157 -9.53 9.44 -5.11
N GLU A 158 -9.56 10.74 -4.79
CA GLU A 158 -9.94 11.26 -3.47
C GLU A 158 -11.40 10.97 -3.13
N LYS A 159 -12.33 11.14 -4.10
CA LYS A 159 -13.74 10.76 -3.93
C LYS A 159 -13.87 9.27 -3.60
N ALA A 160 -13.10 8.41 -4.28
CA ALA A 160 -13.11 6.97 -4.02
C ALA A 160 -12.52 6.64 -2.64
N ILE A 161 -11.36 7.23 -2.27
CA ILE A 161 -10.75 7.03 -0.94
C ILE A 161 -11.74 7.41 0.15
N LYS A 162 -12.36 8.59 0.06
CA LYS A 162 -13.31 9.11 1.07
C LYS A 162 -14.52 8.19 1.30
N LYS A 163 -14.85 7.31 0.33
CA LYS A 163 -15.97 6.38 0.46
C LYS A 163 -15.61 5.16 1.31
N PHE A 164 -14.34 4.76 1.37
CA PHE A 164 -13.90 3.51 2.01
C PHE A 164 -13.00 3.72 3.24
N PHE A 165 -12.39 4.87 3.32
CA PHE A 165 -11.41 5.24 4.35
C PHE A 165 -11.71 6.64 4.91
#